data_dbc27ef9b06325e32d3682d5b204e0a1
#
_entry.id   dbc27ef9b06325e32d3682d5b204e0a1
#
_cell.length_a   1.000
_cell.length_b   1.000
_cell.length_c   1.000
_cell.angle_alpha   90.00
_cell.angle_beta   90.00
_cell.angle_gamma   90.00
#
_symmetry.space_group_name_H-M   'P 1'
#
loop_
_entity.id
_entity.type
_entity.pdbx_description
1 polymer ?
#
loop_
_entity_poly.entity_id
_entity_poly.type
_entity_poly.pdbx_seq_one_letter_code
_entity_poly.pdbx_strand_id
1 'polypeptide(L)'
;MAYAYTLYDRRDYRKVFTSLEKAFGVKFIFADEKITNMHIMQKIISYIQAADFSIYDISGWNPNVTLELGIGMMSQKDWYILVNPDKTPNQEVPSDIKGIDRIQYTSFSDLEDRLAALLSQRYSKVERQSLDQYIESLQATVVELLAGNPGLTMADISKFLQLNLQLTQAVVLPLAAAGKIESRGIKRWTKYYIQGQAPDPA
;
A
#
# COMPACT_ATOMS: atom_id res chain seq x y z
N MET A 1 -16.41 -4.33 1.38
CA MET A 1 -17.03 -3.11 0.79
C MET A 1 -18.21 -3.47 -0.10
N ALA A 2 -19.32 -2.74 0.02
CA ALA A 2 -20.51 -2.87 -0.80
C ALA A 2 -20.83 -1.55 -1.52
N TYR A 3 -21.26 -1.60 -2.79
CA TYR A 3 -21.66 -0.45 -3.59
C TYR A 3 -22.58 -0.86 -4.74
N ALA A 4 -23.36 0.07 -5.25
CA ALA A 4 -24.21 -0.15 -6.42
C ALA A 4 -23.37 -0.12 -7.70
N TYR A 5 -22.89 -1.27 -8.15
CA TYR A 5 -22.03 -1.40 -9.34
C TYR A 5 -22.70 -0.97 -10.67
N THR A 6 -24.00 -0.75 -10.68
CA THR A 6 -24.72 -0.19 -11.83
C THR A 6 -24.67 1.33 -11.91
N LEU A 7 -24.27 1.99 -10.83
CA LEU A 7 -24.23 3.45 -10.73
C LEU A 7 -22.96 4.06 -11.31
N TYR A 8 -21.84 3.34 -11.23
CA TYR A 8 -20.54 3.78 -11.63
C TYR A 8 -19.85 2.75 -12.55
N ASP A 9 -18.93 3.23 -13.39
CA ASP A 9 -17.99 2.33 -14.04
C ASP A 9 -17.15 1.62 -12.97
N ARG A 10 -17.19 0.28 -13.01
CA ARG A 10 -16.55 -0.57 -12.02
C ARG A 10 -15.03 -0.33 -11.94
N ARG A 11 -14.39 -0.06 -13.07
CA ARG A 11 -12.94 0.14 -13.13
C ARG A 11 -12.55 1.45 -12.48
N ASP A 12 -13.28 2.52 -12.80
CA ASP A 12 -12.97 3.85 -12.29
C ASP A 12 -13.23 3.95 -10.80
N TYR A 13 -14.34 3.40 -10.34
CA TYR A 13 -14.65 3.31 -8.92
C TYR A 13 -13.55 2.54 -8.16
N ARG A 14 -13.12 1.38 -8.65
CA ARG A 14 -12.12 0.54 -7.99
C ARG A 14 -10.70 1.07 -8.03
N LYS A 15 -10.36 1.95 -8.96
CA LYS A 15 -9.05 2.63 -8.98
C LYS A 15 -8.78 3.37 -7.67
N VAL A 16 -9.80 4.02 -7.10
CA VAL A 16 -9.70 4.71 -5.80
C VAL A 16 -9.22 3.75 -4.71
N PHE A 17 -9.85 2.59 -4.59
CA PHE A 17 -9.50 1.60 -3.56
C PHE A 17 -8.13 0.98 -3.80
N THR A 18 -7.77 0.71 -5.05
CA THR A 18 -6.42 0.21 -5.39
C THR A 18 -5.32 1.21 -5.03
N SER A 19 -5.57 2.50 -5.20
CA SER A 19 -4.66 3.56 -4.77
C SER A 19 -4.48 3.55 -3.25
N LEU A 20 -5.58 3.49 -2.50
CA LEU A 20 -5.59 3.45 -1.04
C LEU A 20 -4.95 2.17 -0.47
N GLU A 21 -5.20 0.99 -1.08
CA GLU A 21 -4.52 -0.27 -0.72
C GLU A 21 -3.01 -0.11 -0.76
N LYS A 22 -2.54 0.52 -1.82
CA LYS A 22 -1.10 0.79 -2.00
C LYS A 22 -0.55 1.80 -1.00
N ALA A 23 -1.32 2.82 -0.66
CA ALA A 23 -0.89 3.91 0.22
C ALA A 23 -0.87 3.51 1.69
N PHE A 24 -1.76 2.62 2.12
CA PHE A 24 -1.95 2.27 3.53
C PHE A 24 -1.66 0.80 3.86
N GLY A 25 -1.27 -0.02 2.89
CA GLY A 25 -1.02 -1.44 3.11
C GLY A 25 -2.25 -2.26 3.49
N VAL A 26 -3.44 -1.74 3.21
CA VAL A 26 -4.73 -2.40 3.47
C VAL A 26 -5.21 -3.14 2.23
N LYS A 27 -6.22 -4.00 2.40
CA LYS A 27 -6.87 -4.68 1.28
C LYS A 27 -8.38 -4.50 1.34
N PHE A 28 -8.96 -3.97 0.28
CA PHE A 28 -10.40 -3.91 0.13
C PHE A 28 -10.94 -5.18 -0.51
N ILE A 29 -11.95 -5.78 0.10
CA ILE A 29 -12.63 -6.99 -0.39
C ILE A 29 -14.00 -6.60 -0.90
N PHE A 30 -14.28 -6.94 -2.14
CA PHE A 30 -15.59 -6.80 -2.77
C PHE A 30 -16.21 -8.18 -2.96
N ALA A 31 -17.50 -8.34 -2.60
CA ALA A 31 -18.15 -9.64 -2.58
C ALA A 31 -18.22 -10.34 -3.96
N ASP A 32 -18.18 -9.55 -5.03
CA ASP A 32 -18.24 -10.03 -6.42
C ASP A 32 -16.87 -10.48 -6.99
N GLU A 33 -15.76 -10.28 -6.28
CA GLU A 33 -14.42 -10.61 -6.80
C GLU A 33 -14.07 -12.09 -6.77
N LYS A 34 -14.69 -12.84 -5.87
CA LYS A 34 -14.39 -14.28 -5.73
C LYS A 34 -15.62 -15.12 -6.06
N ILE A 35 -15.45 -16.03 -7.00
CA ILE A 35 -16.42 -17.09 -7.24
C ILE A 35 -16.23 -18.17 -6.16
N THR A 36 -17.28 -18.47 -5.42
CA THR A 36 -17.29 -19.52 -4.40
C THR A 36 -18.54 -20.36 -4.56
N ASN A 37 -18.55 -21.56 -4.02
CA ASN A 37 -19.75 -22.42 -3.95
C ASN A 37 -20.66 -22.08 -2.76
N MET A 38 -20.34 -21.03 -2.01
CA MET A 38 -21.15 -20.57 -0.89
C MET A 38 -22.36 -19.78 -1.38
N HIS A 39 -23.46 -19.87 -0.65
CA HIS A 39 -24.56 -18.94 -0.83
C HIS A 39 -24.08 -17.50 -0.65
N ILE A 40 -24.52 -16.59 -1.53
CA ILE A 40 -23.99 -15.22 -1.59
C ILE A 40 -24.07 -14.49 -0.23
N MET A 41 -25.16 -14.68 0.51
CA MET A 41 -25.34 -14.08 1.83
C MET A 41 -24.34 -14.62 2.86
N GLN A 42 -24.07 -15.92 2.87
CA GLN A 42 -23.08 -16.51 3.74
C GLN A 42 -21.66 -15.98 3.45
N LYS A 43 -21.36 -15.83 2.16
CA LYS A 43 -20.11 -15.21 1.72
C LYS A 43 -19.97 -13.78 2.20
N ILE A 44 -21.01 -12.94 2.04
CA ILE A 44 -21.01 -11.54 2.51
C ILE A 44 -20.82 -11.48 4.04
N ILE A 45 -21.57 -12.28 4.79
CA ILE A 45 -21.44 -12.36 6.26
C ILE A 45 -20.01 -12.74 6.65
N SER A 46 -19.42 -13.74 5.99
CA SER A 46 -18.06 -14.17 6.29
C SER A 46 -17.02 -13.06 6.04
N TYR A 47 -17.21 -12.25 5.00
CA TYR A 47 -16.32 -11.12 4.71
C TYR A 47 -16.49 -9.99 5.74
N ILE A 48 -17.72 -9.67 6.14
CA ILE A 48 -17.98 -8.67 7.18
C ILE A 48 -17.32 -9.10 8.50
N GLN A 49 -17.46 -10.37 8.87
CA GLN A 49 -16.86 -10.92 10.10
C GLN A 49 -15.33 -10.94 10.06
N ALA A 50 -14.74 -11.21 8.92
CA ALA A 50 -13.29 -11.30 8.75
C ALA A 50 -12.62 -9.91 8.58
N ALA A 51 -13.38 -8.88 8.21
CA ALA A 51 -12.84 -7.53 8.01
C ALA A 51 -12.62 -6.78 9.33
N ASP A 52 -11.66 -5.85 9.36
CA ASP A 52 -11.46 -4.93 10.49
C ASP A 52 -12.59 -3.91 10.58
N PHE A 53 -13.11 -3.49 9.42
CA PHE A 53 -14.28 -2.61 9.28
C PHE A 53 -14.94 -2.81 7.91
N SER A 54 -16.16 -2.29 7.76
CA SER A 54 -16.93 -2.37 6.53
C SER A 54 -17.31 -0.99 6.00
N ILE A 55 -17.40 -0.86 4.68
CA ILE A 55 -17.82 0.38 4.01
C ILE A 55 -18.98 0.07 3.08
N TYR A 56 -20.03 0.89 3.14
CA TYR A 56 -21.25 0.75 2.38
C TYR A 56 -21.55 2.04 1.62
N ASP A 57 -21.48 2.00 0.30
CA ASP A 57 -21.83 3.15 -0.54
C ASP A 57 -23.31 3.04 -0.93
N ILE A 58 -24.12 3.85 -0.27
CA ILE A 58 -25.59 3.87 -0.48
C ILE A 58 -26.01 4.81 -1.61
N SER A 59 -25.08 5.37 -2.37
CA SER A 59 -25.41 6.23 -3.51
C SER A 59 -26.37 5.55 -4.47
N GLY A 60 -27.36 6.27 -4.95
CA GLY A 60 -28.40 5.75 -5.85
C GLY A 60 -29.33 4.72 -5.23
N TRP A 61 -29.24 4.54 -3.93
CA TRP A 61 -30.08 3.66 -3.12
C TRP A 61 -30.29 2.25 -3.68
N ASN A 62 -29.34 1.37 -3.45
CA ASN A 62 -29.44 -0.02 -3.87
C ASN A 62 -29.94 -0.92 -2.71
N PRO A 63 -31.04 -1.66 -2.86
CA PRO A 63 -31.58 -2.54 -1.80
C PRO A 63 -30.58 -3.59 -1.30
N ASN A 64 -29.71 -4.12 -2.17
CA ASN A 64 -28.72 -5.11 -1.77
C ASN A 64 -27.65 -4.49 -0.85
N VAL A 65 -27.18 -3.29 -1.19
CA VAL A 65 -26.24 -2.55 -0.34
C VAL A 65 -26.85 -2.21 1.02
N THR A 66 -28.15 -1.88 1.04
CA THR A 66 -28.88 -1.62 2.27
C THR A 66 -28.99 -2.86 3.15
N LEU A 67 -29.28 -4.01 2.55
CA LEU A 67 -29.31 -5.29 3.27
C LEU A 67 -27.92 -5.61 3.88
N GLU A 68 -26.88 -5.42 3.10
CA GLU A 68 -25.48 -5.63 3.56
C GLU A 68 -25.10 -4.64 4.67
N LEU A 69 -25.54 -3.37 4.57
CA LEU A 69 -25.38 -2.38 5.63
C LEU A 69 -26.08 -2.85 6.92
N GLY A 70 -27.34 -3.31 6.83
CA GLY A 70 -28.06 -3.83 7.99
C GLY A 70 -27.31 -4.99 8.68
N ILE A 71 -26.73 -5.90 7.92
CA ILE A 71 -25.88 -6.98 8.44
C ILE A 71 -24.62 -6.40 9.11
N GLY A 72 -23.99 -5.41 8.47
CA GLY A 72 -22.82 -4.73 9.02
C GLY A 72 -23.09 -4.04 10.35
N MET A 73 -24.23 -3.36 10.46
CA MET A 73 -24.69 -2.70 11.69
C MET A 73 -24.90 -3.68 12.85
N MET A 74 -25.29 -4.92 12.56
CA MET A 74 -25.43 -5.99 13.55
C MET A 74 -24.11 -6.67 13.92
N SER A 75 -23.05 -6.43 13.14
CA SER A 75 -21.72 -6.92 13.46
C SER A 75 -21.10 -6.09 14.61
N GLN A 76 -20.19 -6.68 15.37
CA GLN A 76 -19.42 -5.95 16.38
C GLN A 76 -18.21 -5.21 15.80
N LYS A 77 -18.25 -4.91 14.50
CA LYS A 77 -17.19 -4.25 13.76
C LYS A 77 -17.60 -2.83 13.41
N ASP A 78 -16.64 -1.97 13.24
CA ASP A 78 -16.90 -0.64 12.74
C ASP A 78 -17.41 -0.68 11.30
N TRP A 79 -18.30 0.22 10.98
CA TRP A 79 -18.85 0.38 9.64
C TRP A 79 -19.01 1.85 9.29
N TYR A 80 -18.90 2.15 7.99
CA TYR A 80 -18.96 3.50 7.46
C TYR A 80 -19.90 3.55 6.27
N ILE A 81 -20.65 4.65 6.17
CA ILE A 81 -21.56 4.91 5.04
C ILE A 81 -20.91 5.95 4.13
N LEU A 82 -20.86 5.65 2.85
CA LEU A 82 -20.55 6.61 1.79
C LEU A 82 -21.84 7.02 1.09
N VAL A 83 -21.92 8.27 0.64
CA VAL A 83 -23.01 8.74 -0.19
C VAL A 83 -22.54 9.84 -1.14
N ASN A 84 -22.95 9.74 -2.40
CA ASN A 84 -22.87 10.84 -3.35
C ASN A 84 -24.25 11.54 -3.40
N PRO A 85 -24.35 12.80 -2.89
CA PRO A 85 -25.61 13.52 -2.85
C PRO A 85 -26.21 13.77 -4.23
N ASP A 86 -25.37 13.97 -5.26
CA ASP A 86 -25.82 14.21 -6.64
C ASP A 86 -26.49 12.98 -7.26
N LYS A 87 -26.18 11.79 -6.72
CA LYS A 87 -26.74 10.51 -7.14
C LYS A 87 -27.83 9.99 -6.20
N THR A 88 -28.04 10.63 -5.06
CA THR A 88 -28.95 10.17 -4.01
C THR A 88 -29.69 11.37 -3.42
N PRO A 89 -30.80 11.79 -3.99
CA PRO A 89 -31.64 12.83 -3.40
C PRO A 89 -32.02 12.47 -1.95
N ASN A 90 -31.98 13.45 -1.07
CA ASN A 90 -32.20 13.26 0.38
C ASN A 90 -33.53 12.56 0.74
N GLN A 91 -34.56 12.72 -0.09
CA GLN A 91 -35.84 12.06 0.10
C GLN A 91 -35.79 10.54 -0.15
N GLU A 92 -34.78 10.03 -0.84
CA GLU A 92 -34.62 8.60 -1.11
C GLU A 92 -33.92 7.86 0.03
N VAL A 93 -33.28 8.59 0.96
CA VAL A 93 -32.60 7.96 2.10
C VAL A 93 -33.63 7.66 3.19
N PRO A 94 -33.80 6.38 3.61
CA PRO A 94 -34.72 6.04 4.69
C PRO A 94 -34.47 6.81 5.98
N SER A 95 -35.58 7.13 6.67
CA SER A 95 -35.57 7.86 7.94
C SER A 95 -34.64 7.25 8.98
N ASP A 96 -34.59 5.93 9.04
CA ASP A 96 -33.87 5.14 10.05
C ASP A 96 -32.35 5.31 9.99
N ILE A 97 -31.82 5.64 8.81
CA ILE A 97 -30.39 5.90 8.63
C ILE A 97 -30.08 7.36 8.31
N LYS A 98 -31.10 8.21 8.22
CA LYS A 98 -30.96 9.62 7.84
C LYS A 98 -30.15 10.44 8.86
N GLY A 99 -30.21 10.04 10.14
CA GLY A 99 -29.46 10.67 11.24
C GLY A 99 -28.07 10.11 11.48
N ILE A 100 -27.63 9.13 10.68
CA ILE A 100 -26.29 8.53 10.83
C ILE A 100 -25.27 9.35 10.05
N ASP A 101 -24.09 9.54 10.64
CA ASP A 101 -22.97 10.20 9.98
C ASP A 101 -22.55 9.45 8.71
N ARG A 102 -22.35 10.23 7.66
CA ARG A 102 -22.01 9.71 6.33
C ARG A 102 -20.86 10.48 5.74
N ILE A 103 -19.96 9.77 5.09
CA ILE A 103 -18.89 10.35 4.30
C ILE A 103 -19.49 10.73 2.95
N GLN A 104 -19.68 12.02 2.73
CA GLN A 104 -20.20 12.53 1.46
C GLN A 104 -19.04 12.76 0.49
N TYR A 105 -19.27 12.44 -0.79
CA TYR A 105 -18.32 12.70 -1.87
C TYR A 105 -19.05 13.09 -3.15
N THR A 106 -18.41 13.88 -4.00
CA THR A 106 -18.98 14.36 -5.28
C THR A 106 -18.21 13.86 -6.49
N SER A 107 -16.94 13.45 -6.30
CA SER A 107 -16.08 12.90 -7.34
C SER A 107 -15.24 11.76 -6.82
N PHE A 108 -14.58 11.00 -7.70
CA PHE A 108 -13.68 9.91 -7.29
C PHE A 108 -12.42 10.45 -6.58
N SER A 109 -11.95 11.65 -6.94
CA SER A 109 -10.85 12.29 -6.22
C SER A 109 -11.26 12.67 -4.79
N ASP A 110 -12.44 13.27 -4.62
CA ASP A 110 -12.97 13.59 -3.29
C ASP A 110 -13.24 12.31 -2.47
N LEU A 111 -13.71 11.22 -3.10
CA LEU A 111 -13.85 9.91 -2.46
C LEU A 111 -12.51 9.39 -1.95
N GLU A 112 -11.46 9.47 -2.77
CA GLU A 112 -10.10 9.05 -2.42
C GLU A 112 -9.57 9.84 -1.22
N ASP A 113 -9.70 11.16 -1.24
CA ASP A 113 -9.23 12.04 -0.18
C ASP A 113 -9.95 11.76 1.15
N ARG A 114 -11.27 11.58 1.10
CA ARG A 114 -12.07 11.29 2.30
C ARG A 114 -11.76 9.91 2.89
N LEU A 115 -11.61 8.90 2.05
CA LEU A 115 -11.20 7.58 2.50
C LEU A 115 -9.76 7.57 3.00
N ALA A 116 -8.86 8.34 2.39
CA ALA A 116 -7.50 8.50 2.88
C ALA A 116 -7.48 9.15 4.28
N ALA A 117 -8.33 10.16 4.52
CA ALA A 117 -8.49 10.76 5.83
C ALA A 117 -9.02 9.77 6.88
N LEU A 118 -10.03 8.95 6.52
CA LEU A 118 -10.53 7.87 7.37
C LEU A 118 -9.45 6.84 7.70
N LEU A 119 -8.72 6.37 6.69
CA LEU A 119 -7.67 5.37 6.87
C LEU A 119 -6.52 5.91 7.70
N SER A 120 -6.15 7.18 7.55
CA SER A 120 -5.07 7.82 8.33
C SER A 120 -5.34 7.86 9.83
N GLN A 121 -6.58 7.74 10.26
CA GLN A 121 -6.94 7.63 11.67
C GLN A 121 -6.61 6.25 12.27
N ARG A 122 -6.45 5.23 11.44
CA ARG A 122 -6.25 3.83 11.86
C ARG A 122 -4.93 3.24 11.41
N TYR A 123 -4.40 3.68 10.30
CA TYR A 123 -3.24 3.11 9.63
C TYR A 123 -2.24 4.20 9.29
N SER A 124 -0.96 3.96 9.54
CA SER A 124 0.10 4.80 9.01
C SER A 124 0.18 4.61 7.49
N LYS A 125 0.44 5.69 6.76
CA LYS A 125 0.80 5.55 5.35
C LYS A 125 2.06 4.70 5.22
N VAL A 126 2.04 3.77 4.30
CA VAL A 126 3.25 3.02 3.93
C VAL A 126 4.21 4.02 3.28
N GLU A 127 5.24 4.39 3.99
CA GLU A 127 6.34 5.15 3.41
C GLU A 127 6.97 4.27 2.33
N ARG A 128 6.62 4.53 1.10
CA ARG A 128 7.39 4.01 -0.02
C ARG A 128 8.66 4.83 -0.06
N GLN A 129 9.74 4.26 0.45
CA GLN A 129 11.05 4.73 0.03
C GLN A 129 11.05 4.74 -1.49
N SER A 130 11.32 5.91 -2.10
CA SER A 130 11.56 5.93 -3.53
C SER A 130 12.72 4.96 -3.82
N LEU A 131 12.76 4.40 -5.04
CA LEU A 131 13.87 3.53 -5.41
C LEU A 131 15.22 4.21 -5.10
N ASP A 132 15.29 5.52 -5.30
CA ASP A 132 16.47 6.34 -5.03
C ASP A 132 16.80 6.36 -3.53
N GLN A 133 15.81 6.61 -2.66
CA GLN A 133 15.99 6.56 -1.20
C GLN A 133 16.40 5.16 -0.71
N TYR A 134 15.86 4.12 -1.31
CA TYR A 134 16.26 2.75 -1.00
C TYR A 134 17.70 2.48 -1.42
N ILE A 135 18.11 2.91 -2.63
CA ILE A 135 19.51 2.80 -3.09
C ILE A 135 20.43 3.62 -2.18
N GLU A 136 20.06 4.84 -1.81
CA GLU A 136 20.84 5.66 -0.87
C GLU A 136 21.00 4.98 0.49
N SER A 137 19.96 4.36 1.04
CA SER A 137 20.06 3.62 2.29
C SER A 137 21.00 2.41 2.19
N LEU A 138 20.95 1.68 1.07
CA LEU A 138 21.90 0.59 0.80
C LEU A 138 23.32 1.10 0.63
N GLN A 139 23.51 2.24 -0.01
CA GLN A 139 24.82 2.88 -0.15
C GLN A 139 25.41 3.28 1.21
N ALA A 140 24.61 3.86 2.10
CA ALA A 140 25.04 4.16 3.47
C ALA A 140 25.46 2.89 4.21
N THR A 141 24.67 1.82 4.11
CA THR A 141 25.01 0.51 4.70
C THR A 141 26.34 -0.06 4.16
N VAL A 142 26.61 0.09 2.85
CA VAL A 142 27.88 -0.36 2.25
C VAL A 142 29.05 0.45 2.82
N VAL A 143 28.91 1.75 2.98
CA VAL A 143 29.97 2.60 3.55
C VAL A 143 30.26 2.20 5.00
N GLU A 144 29.23 1.99 5.82
CA GLU A 144 29.39 1.52 7.20
C GLU A 144 30.05 0.12 7.26
N LEU A 145 29.61 -0.79 6.39
CA LEU A 145 30.18 -2.12 6.31
C LEU A 145 31.68 -2.09 5.98
N LEU A 146 32.09 -1.28 5.01
CA LEU A 146 33.48 -1.13 4.61
C LEU A 146 34.33 -0.40 5.66
N ALA A 147 33.74 0.50 6.43
CA ALA A 147 34.42 1.15 7.56
C ALA A 147 34.79 0.14 8.65
N GLY A 148 33.91 -0.82 8.93
CA GLY A 148 34.18 -1.89 9.90
C GLY A 148 34.97 -3.07 9.33
N ASN A 149 34.91 -3.29 8.00
CA ASN A 149 35.51 -4.45 7.33
C ASN A 149 36.18 -4.02 6.00
N PRO A 150 37.35 -3.42 6.03
CA PRO A 150 38.03 -2.99 4.83
C PRO A 150 38.49 -4.16 3.96
N GLY A 151 38.39 -4.03 2.65
CA GLY A 151 38.88 -5.00 1.69
C GLY A 151 37.92 -6.15 1.36
N LEU A 152 36.61 -5.91 1.52
CA LEU A 152 35.58 -6.84 1.06
C LEU A 152 35.50 -6.87 -0.47
N THR A 153 35.21 -8.06 -1.03
CA THR A 153 34.90 -8.21 -2.44
C THR A 153 33.44 -7.89 -2.72
N MET A 154 33.08 -7.72 -4.02
CA MET A 154 31.69 -7.55 -4.43
C MET A 154 30.78 -8.72 -3.99
N ALA A 155 31.35 -9.94 -3.96
CA ALA A 155 30.61 -11.12 -3.51
C ALA A 155 30.33 -11.09 -1.99
N ASP A 156 31.30 -10.60 -1.20
CA ASP A 156 31.10 -10.46 0.25
C ASP A 156 30.03 -9.40 0.56
N ILE A 157 30.09 -8.27 -0.12
CA ILE A 157 29.08 -7.20 0.00
C ILE A 157 27.69 -7.71 -0.41
N SER A 158 27.60 -8.45 -1.54
CA SER A 158 26.37 -9.08 -2.03
C SER A 158 25.77 -10.02 -0.98
N LYS A 159 26.59 -10.84 -0.36
CA LYS A 159 26.15 -11.77 0.69
C LYS A 159 25.68 -11.03 1.95
N PHE A 160 26.38 -9.97 2.34
CA PHE A 160 25.99 -9.16 3.51
C PHE A 160 24.66 -8.46 3.28
N LEU A 161 24.48 -7.83 2.13
CA LEU A 161 23.24 -7.12 1.78
C LEU A 161 22.07 -8.07 1.42
N GLN A 162 22.34 -9.37 1.28
CA GLN A 162 21.38 -10.39 0.80
C GLN A 162 20.78 -10.02 -0.58
N LEU A 163 21.56 -9.37 -1.42
CA LEU A 163 21.18 -8.97 -2.77
C LEU A 163 21.88 -9.82 -3.82
N ASN A 164 21.30 -9.93 -5.00
CA ASN A 164 22.01 -10.52 -6.13
C ASN A 164 23.17 -9.61 -6.60
N LEU A 165 24.11 -10.17 -7.33
CA LEU A 165 25.33 -9.46 -7.74
C LEU A 165 25.05 -8.22 -8.60
N GLN A 166 24.04 -8.25 -9.45
CA GLN A 166 23.67 -7.12 -10.33
C GLN A 166 23.15 -5.93 -9.52
N LEU A 167 22.29 -6.18 -8.55
CA LEU A 167 21.78 -5.13 -7.66
C LEU A 167 22.91 -4.58 -6.77
N THR A 168 23.78 -5.46 -6.27
CA THR A 168 24.94 -5.02 -5.49
C THR A 168 25.87 -4.12 -6.31
N GLN A 169 26.11 -4.46 -7.59
CA GLN A 169 26.85 -3.60 -8.50
C GLN A 169 26.19 -2.23 -8.71
N ALA A 170 24.86 -2.20 -8.87
CA ALA A 170 24.12 -0.96 -9.01
C ALA A 170 24.22 -0.03 -7.78
N VAL A 171 24.46 -0.59 -6.59
CA VAL A 171 24.67 0.17 -5.34
C VAL A 171 26.12 0.61 -5.18
N VAL A 172 27.08 -0.30 -5.41
CA VAL A 172 28.51 -0.10 -5.08
C VAL A 172 29.24 0.73 -6.14
N LEU A 173 28.97 0.52 -7.44
CA LEU A 173 29.69 1.24 -8.51
C LEU A 173 29.47 2.76 -8.48
N PRO A 174 28.26 3.29 -8.20
CA PRO A 174 28.07 4.72 -8.04
C PRO A 174 28.86 5.30 -6.87
N LEU A 175 29.04 4.56 -5.76
CA LEU A 175 29.87 5.01 -4.63
C LEU A 175 31.34 5.15 -5.02
N ALA A 176 31.85 4.21 -5.82
CA ALA A 176 33.20 4.28 -6.35
C ALA A 176 33.36 5.43 -7.35
N ALA A 177 32.39 5.63 -8.24
CA ALA A 177 32.37 6.74 -9.19
C ALA A 177 32.30 8.11 -8.48
N ALA A 178 31.58 8.19 -7.36
CA ALA A 178 31.50 9.40 -6.52
C ALA A 178 32.72 9.61 -5.60
N GLY A 179 33.72 8.73 -5.65
CA GLY A 179 34.91 8.80 -4.81
C GLY A 179 34.68 8.57 -3.32
N LYS A 180 33.54 8.00 -2.92
CA LYS A 180 33.25 7.66 -1.50
C LYS A 180 33.96 6.38 -1.06
N ILE A 181 34.18 5.48 -2.01
CA ILE A 181 34.95 4.23 -1.81
C ILE A 181 35.97 4.09 -2.93
N GLU A 182 37.04 3.36 -2.67
CA GLU A 182 38.05 3.03 -3.65
C GLU A 182 38.15 1.52 -3.85
N SER A 183 38.60 1.10 -5.03
CA SER A 183 38.74 -0.29 -5.38
C SER A 183 40.17 -0.65 -5.74
N ARG A 184 40.65 -1.79 -5.28
CA ARG A 184 42.00 -2.34 -5.56
C ARG A 184 41.88 -3.77 -6.05
N GLY A 185 42.63 -4.11 -7.06
CA GLY A 185 42.65 -5.46 -7.63
C GLY A 185 41.98 -5.56 -9.00
N ILE A 186 41.83 -6.76 -9.52
CA ILE A 186 41.38 -7.02 -10.88
C ILE A 186 40.24 -8.05 -10.87
N LYS A 187 39.17 -7.74 -11.62
CA LYS A 187 38.01 -8.65 -11.85
C LYS A 187 37.38 -9.10 -10.50
N ARG A 188 37.23 -10.46 -10.33
CA ARG A 188 36.60 -11.05 -9.14
C ARG A 188 37.37 -10.85 -7.83
N TRP A 189 38.64 -10.47 -7.91
CA TRP A 189 39.51 -10.21 -6.77
C TRP A 189 39.58 -8.74 -6.39
N THR A 190 38.78 -7.88 -7.02
CA THR A 190 38.68 -6.47 -6.65
C THR A 190 38.12 -6.36 -5.24
N LYS A 191 38.88 -5.66 -4.40
CA LYS A 191 38.54 -5.35 -3.00
C LYS A 191 38.15 -3.88 -2.90
N TYR A 192 37.18 -3.59 -2.05
CA TYR A 192 36.65 -2.26 -1.84
C TYR A 192 37.04 -1.75 -0.46
N TYR A 193 37.33 -0.46 -0.38
CA TYR A 193 37.77 0.25 0.82
C TYR A 193 37.08 1.60 0.89
N ILE A 194 36.98 2.17 2.07
CA ILE A 194 36.65 3.60 2.19
C ILE A 194 37.77 4.41 1.56
N GLN A 195 37.44 5.54 0.94
CA GLN A 195 38.39 6.44 0.31
C GLN A 195 39.52 6.80 1.29
N GLY A 196 40.79 6.57 0.90
CA GLY A 196 41.97 6.83 1.70
C GLY A 196 42.30 5.79 2.77
N GLN A 197 41.60 4.64 2.80
CA GLN A 197 41.86 3.54 3.74
C GLN A 197 42.42 2.28 3.04
N ALA A 198 42.64 2.31 1.74
CA ALA A 198 43.28 1.18 1.07
C ALA A 198 44.78 1.10 1.47
N PRO A 199 45.31 -0.12 1.68
CA PRO A 199 46.74 -0.30 1.93
C PRO A 199 47.57 0.16 0.72
N ASP A 200 48.75 0.69 0.97
CA ASP A 200 49.68 1.09 -0.08
C ASP A 200 49.98 -0.10 -1.02
N PRO A 201 50.11 0.15 -2.32
CA PRO A 201 50.43 -0.89 -3.27
C PRO A 201 51.81 -1.44 -2.94
N ALA A 202 51.86 -2.76 -2.67
CA ALA A 202 53.12 -3.48 -2.45
C ALA A 202 53.93 -3.61 -3.75
#